data_cf71475bf26f0b89ed4a43d6b273347f
#
_entry.id   cf71475bf26f0b89ed4a43d6b273347f
#
_cell.length_a   1.000
_cell.length_b   1.000
_cell.length_c   1.000
_cell.angle_alpha   90.00
_cell.angle_beta   90.00
_cell.angle_gamma   90.00
#
_symmetry.space_group_name_H-M   'P 1'
#
loop_
_entity.id
_entity.type
_entity.pdbx_description
1 polymer ?
#
loop_
_entity_poly.entity_id
_entity_poly.type
_entity_poly.pdbx_seq_one_letter_code
_entity_poly.pdbx_strand_id
1 'polypeptide(L)'
;MRKLVIAGNWKLNNNMNTTKEFLSELKDKIKDAEVEAVICPTFTSLATAVEVLKDTDIKVGAQNMHWETSGAFTGEISGEMLKEVGVDYVILGHSERRQYFNETDETVNKKLLKALKVELIPIICVGESLEQREKGIQKDVVLSLIHI
;
A
#
# COMPACT_ATOMS: atom_id res chain seq x y z
N MET A 1 21.13 -7.41 -8.03
CA MET A 1 20.34 -6.34 -8.70
C MET A 1 19.12 -6.03 -7.86
N ARG A 2 18.63 -4.79 -7.87
CA ARG A 2 17.35 -4.46 -7.22
C ARG A 2 16.22 -5.13 -8.02
N LYS A 3 15.27 -5.75 -7.31
CA LYS A 3 14.08 -6.34 -7.90
C LYS A 3 13.19 -5.22 -8.46
N LEU A 4 12.72 -5.38 -9.70
CA LEU A 4 11.76 -4.45 -10.29
C LEU A 4 10.37 -4.75 -9.72
N VAL A 5 9.70 -3.72 -9.22
CA VAL A 5 8.35 -3.81 -8.65
C VAL A 5 7.42 -2.85 -9.40
N ILE A 6 6.30 -3.36 -9.87
CA ILE A 6 5.21 -2.56 -10.46
C ILE A 6 3.99 -2.71 -9.56
N ALA A 7 3.64 -1.63 -8.85
CA ALA A 7 2.54 -1.62 -7.91
C ALA A 7 1.36 -0.78 -8.44
N GLY A 8 0.19 -1.40 -8.53
CA GLY A 8 -1.07 -0.75 -8.93
C GLY A 8 -1.90 -0.35 -7.71
N ASN A 9 -1.89 0.93 -7.33
CA ASN A 9 -2.79 1.46 -6.31
C ASN A 9 -4.17 1.73 -6.92
N TRP A 10 -5.17 0.94 -6.53
CA TRP A 10 -6.53 1.09 -7.07
C TRP A 10 -7.31 2.24 -6.46
N LYS A 11 -6.82 2.79 -5.36
CA LYS A 11 -7.50 3.88 -4.63
C LYS A 11 -8.95 3.47 -4.29
N LEU A 12 -9.92 4.37 -4.44
CA LEU A 12 -11.34 4.13 -4.14
C LEU A 12 -12.06 3.58 -5.40
N ASN A 13 -11.56 2.49 -5.96
CA ASN A 13 -12.16 1.84 -7.12
C ASN A 13 -12.33 0.34 -6.87
N ASN A 14 -13.24 -0.26 -7.58
CA ASN A 14 -13.59 -1.68 -7.60
C ASN A 14 -14.21 -2.19 -6.30
N ASN A 15 -15.27 -2.94 -6.46
CA ASN A 15 -15.89 -3.78 -5.43
C ASN A 15 -15.37 -5.23 -5.54
N MET A 16 -15.85 -6.13 -4.68
CA MET A 16 -15.40 -7.53 -4.69
C MET A 16 -15.65 -8.24 -6.03
N ASN A 17 -16.77 -8.00 -6.69
CA ASN A 17 -17.11 -8.65 -7.96
C ASN A 17 -16.19 -8.18 -9.08
N THR A 18 -16.07 -6.86 -9.26
CA THR A 18 -15.17 -6.28 -10.28
C THR A 18 -13.71 -6.58 -10.00
N THR A 19 -13.31 -6.72 -8.72
CA THR A 19 -11.98 -7.19 -8.32
C THR A 19 -11.73 -8.61 -8.82
N LYS A 20 -12.68 -9.52 -8.57
CA LYS A 20 -12.58 -10.92 -9.02
C LYS A 20 -12.50 -11.04 -10.54
N GLU A 21 -13.35 -10.34 -11.26
CA GLU A 21 -13.38 -10.32 -12.73
C GLU A 21 -12.05 -9.82 -13.29
N PHE A 22 -11.61 -8.63 -12.87
CA PHE A 22 -10.36 -8.02 -13.34
C PHE A 22 -9.13 -8.89 -13.05
N LEU A 23 -9.00 -9.42 -11.83
CA LEU A 23 -7.83 -10.21 -11.44
C LEU A 23 -7.81 -11.57 -12.14
N SER A 24 -8.99 -12.16 -12.43
CA SER A 24 -9.06 -13.40 -13.20
C SER A 24 -8.53 -13.22 -14.63
N GLU A 25 -8.74 -12.06 -15.24
CA GLU A 25 -8.16 -11.73 -16.55
C GLU A 25 -6.68 -11.34 -16.47
N LEU A 26 -6.31 -10.55 -15.45
CA LEU A 26 -4.96 -10.02 -15.30
C LEU A 26 -3.93 -11.13 -15.11
N LYS A 27 -4.20 -12.11 -14.26
CA LYS A 27 -3.24 -13.18 -13.92
C LYS A 27 -2.75 -13.94 -15.14
N ASP A 28 -3.60 -14.14 -16.14
CA ASP A 28 -3.24 -14.84 -17.37
C ASP A 28 -2.38 -13.97 -18.30
N LYS A 29 -2.55 -12.64 -18.23
CA LYS A 29 -1.83 -11.67 -19.09
C LYS A 29 -0.41 -11.40 -18.61
N ILE A 30 -0.12 -11.55 -17.32
CA ILE A 30 1.17 -11.16 -16.73
C ILE A 30 1.94 -12.33 -16.07
N LYS A 31 1.51 -13.57 -16.25
CA LYS A 31 2.14 -14.74 -15.63
C LYS A 31 3.64 -14.91 -15.95
N ASP A 32 4.06 -14.43 -17.11
CA ASP A 32 5.46 -14.54 -17.57
C ASP A 32 6.24 -13.22 -17.41
N ALA A 33 5.72 -12.28 -16.61
CA ALA A 33 6.38 -10.99 -16.40
C ALA A 33 7.64 -11.13 -15.53
N GLU A 34 8.75 -10.56 -15.98
CA GLU A 34 10.04 -10.57 -15.25
C GLU A 34 10.10 -9.51 -14.13
N VAL A 35 8.94 -9.05 -13.64
CA VAL A 35 8.81 -8.04 -12.58
C VAL A 35 7.89 -8.55 -11.48
N GLU A 36 8.06 -8.06 -10.27
CA GLU A 36 7.10 -8.29 -9.20
C GLU A 36 5.91 -7.36 -9.40
N ALA A 37 4.75 -7.94 -9.73
CA ALA A 37 3.50 -7.21 -9.82
C ALA A 37 2.82 -7.17 -8.44
N VAL A 38 2.38 -5.98 -8.01
CA VAL A 38 1.66 -5.79 -6.75
C VAL A 38 0.33 -5.10 -7.04
N ILE A 39 -0.77 -5.66 -6.56
CA ILE A 39 -2.10 -5.06 -6.69
C ILE A 39 -2.58 -4.61 -5.32
N CYS A 40 -2.96 -3.33 -5.22
CA CYS A 40 -3.41 -2.74 -3.96
C CYS A 40 -4.89 -2.33 -4.04
N PRO A 41 -5.83 -3.29 -3.82
CA PRO A 41 -7.27 -3.01 -3.81
C PRO A 41 -7.70 -2.35 -2.49
N THR A 42 -8.99 -2.01 -2.38
CA THR A 42 -9.60 -1.56 -1.13
C THR A 42 -9.61 -2.67 -0.08
N PHE A 43 -9.69 -2.34 1.21
CA PHE A 43 -9.72 -3.32 2.32
C PHE A 43 -10.80 -4.40 2.13
N THR A 44 -11.99 -4.00 1.67
CA THR A 44 -13.12 -4.91 1.46
C THR A 44 -12.87 -5.96 0.37
N SER A 45 -11.89 -5.73 -0.51
CA SER A 45 -11.55 -6.62 -1.63
C SER A 45 -10.25 -7.40 -1.41
N LEU A 46 -9.53 -7.21 -0.30
CA LEU A 46 -8.24 -7.87 -0.06
C LEU A 46 -8.36 -9.39 -0.04
N ALA A 47 -9.29 -9.95 0.74
CA ALA A 47 -9.48 -11.39 0.82
C ALA A 47 -9.84 -12.00 -0.55
N THR A 48 -10.68 -11.32 -1.32
CA THR A 48 -11.02 -11.72 -2.68
C THR A 48 -9.79 -11.71 -3.60
N ALA A 49 -8.97 -10.68 -3.51
CA ALA A 49 -7.74 -10.57 -4.31
C ALA A 49 -6.74 -11.70 -3.97
N VAL A 50 -6.51 -11.94 -2.69
CA VAL A 50 -5.63 -13.03 -2.23
C VAL A 50 -6.12 -14.39 -2.74
N GLU A 51 -7.41 -14.69 -2.61
CA GLU A 51 -7.97 -15.96 -3.07
C GLU A 51 -7.83 -16.15 -4.60
N VAL A 52 -8.08 -15.12 -5.39
CA VAL A 52 -7.96 -15.19 -6.87
C VAL A 52 -6.51 -15.34 -7.32
N LEU A 53 -5.57 -14.76 -6.58
CA LEU A 53 -4.15 -14.71 -6.96
C LEU A 53 -3.27 -15.75 -6.26
N LYS A 54 -3.82 -16.63 -5.40
CA LYS A 54 -3.07 -17.56 -4.55
C LYS A 54 -2.09 -18.48 -5.29
N ASP A 55 -2.40 -18.85 -6.53
CA ASP A 55 -1.56 -19.73 -7.36
C ASP A 55 -0.74 -18.95 -8.40
N THR A 56 -0.43 -17.68 -8.11
CA THR A 56 0.34 -16.78 -8.99
C THR A 56 1.47 -16.11 -8.23
N ASP A 57 2.40 -15.49 -8.96
CA ASP A 57 3.48 -14.67 -8.39
C ASP A 57 3.04 -13.23 -8.09
N ILE A 58 1.79 -12.86 -8.43
CA ILE A 58 1.25 -11.51 -8.20
C ILE A 58 1.01 -11.32 -6.71
N LYS A 59 1.56 -10.24 -6.16
CA LYS A 59 1.45 -9.90 -4.74
C LYS A 59 0.25 -9.01 -4.47
N VAL A 60 -0.29 -9.11 -3.26
CA VAL A 60 -1.38 -8.26 -2.80
C VAL A 60 -0.86 -7.25 -1.79
N GLY A 61 -1.22 -5.97 -1.97
CA GLY A 61 -0.89 -4.88 -1.08
C GLY A 61 -2.12 -4.22 -0.49
N ALA A 62 -2.03 -3.74 0.73
CA ALA A 62 -3.03 -2.87 1.35
C ALA A 62 -2.74 -1.40 1.05
N GLN A 63 -3.76 -0.57 1.02
CA GLN A 63 -3.62 0.87 0.75
C GLN A 63 -3.26 1.71 1.97
N ASN A 64 -3.31 1.12 3.17
CA ASN A 64 -3.00 1.71 4.46
C ASN A 64 -2.99 0.64 5.56
N MET A 65 -2.52 1.00 6.75
CA MET A 65 -2.69 0.24 8.00
C MET A 65 -2.59 1.16 9.20
N HIS A 66 -3.10 0.70 10.36
CA HIS A 66 -2.85 1.35 11.65
C HIS A 66 -1.61 0.76 12.33
N TRP A 67 -0.98 1.51 13.24
CA TRP A 67 0.25 1.08 13.94
C TRP A 67 -0.02 0.27 15.20
N GLU A 68 -1.24 0.30 15.77
CA GLU A 68 -1.59 -0.52 16.93
C GLU A 68 -2.02 -1.92 16.50
N THR A 69 -1.77 -2.90 17.38
CA THR A 69 -2.19 -4.29 17.16
C THR A 69 -3.69 -4.46 17.39
N SER A 70 -4.23 -3.78 18.39
CA SER A 70 -5.64 -3.84 18.79
C SER A 70 -5.99 -2.64 19.68
N GLY A 71 -7.26 -2.42 19.97
CA GLY A 71 -7.69 -1.39 20.89
C GLY A 71 -8.87 -0.55 20.39
N ALA A 72 -9.06 0.61 21.00
CA ALA A 72 -10.17 1.51 20.71
C ALA A 72 -9.86 2.43 19.52
N PHE A 73 -9.73 1.83 18.34
CA PHE A 73 -9.41 2.49 17.06
C PHE A 73 -10.48 2.13 16.02
N THR A 74 -11.71 2.57 16.27
CA THR A 74 -12.87 2.26 15.44
C THR A 74 -12.62 2.59 13.97
N GLY A 75 -12.76 1.57 13.09
CA GLY A 75 -12.59 1.70 11.65
C GLY A 75 -11.17 1.40 11.13
N GLU A 76 -10.17 1.23 12.02
CA GLU A 76 -8.79 0.93 11.63
C GLU A 76 -8.55 -0.57 11.40
N ILE A 77 -7.56 -0.86 10.56
CA ILE A 77 -7.08 -2.21 10.25
C ILE A 77 -5.64 -2.33 10.69
N SER A 78 -5.33 -3.32 11.53
CA SER A 78 -3.97 -3.57 12.00
C SER A 78 -3.11 -4.33 10.98
N GLY A 79 -1.79 -4.28 11.16
CA GLY A 79 -0.87 -5.03 10.33
C GLY A 79 -1.04 -6.54 10.47
N GLU A 80 -1.37 -7.02 11.67
CA GLU A 80 -1.65 -8.43 11.95
C GLU A 80 -2.88 -8.93 11.18
N MET A 81 -3.96 -8.13 11.13
CA MET A 81 -5.15 -8.44 10.33
C MET A 81 -4.82 -8.55 8.85
N LEU A 82 -3.96 -7.68 8.32
CA LEU A 82 -3.50 -7.74 6.94
C LEU A 82 -2.69 -9.00 6.66
N LYS A 83 -1.79 -9.39 7.56
CA LYS A 83 -1.01 -10.63 7.45
C LYS A 83 -1.90 -11.87 7.47
N GLU A 84 -2.91 -11.91 8.35
CA GLU A 84 -3.88 -13.00 8.43
C GLU A 84 -4.64 -13.19 7.10
N VAL A 85 -5.01 -12.09 6.44
CA VAL A 85 -5.66 -12.13 5.11
C VAL A 85 -4.71 -12.65 4.02
N GLY A 86 -3.39 -12.54 4.19
CA GLY A 86 -2.39 -12.94 3.21
C GLY A 86 -1.84 -11.76 2.39
N VAL A 87 -1.88 -10.56 2.93
CA VAL A 87 -1.29 -9.36 2.29
C VAL A 87 0.22 -9.36 2.44
N ASP A 88 0.94 -9.02 1.37
CA ASP A 88 2.40 -8.93 1.33
C ASP A 88 2.92 -7.50 1.52
N TYR A 89 2.24 -6.53 0.92
CA TYR A 89 2.67 -5.13 0.83
C TYR A 89 1.70 -4.18 1.53
N VAL A 90 2.18 -2.99 1.89
CA VAL A 90 1.31 -1.91 2.39
C VAL A 90 1.81 -0.56 1.92
N ILE A 91 0.90 0.26 1.37
CA ILE A 91 1.18 1.66 1.00
C ILE A 91 1.06 2.53 2.26
N LEU A 92 2.09 3.34 2.53
CA LEU A 92 2.15 4.23 3.68
C LEU A 92 2.48 5.67 3.25
N GLY A 93 1.81 6.64 3.86
CA GLY A 93 2.09 8.06 3.64
C GLY A 93 1.66 8.60 2.29
N HIS A 94 0.69 7.96 1.62
CA HIS A 94 0.20 8.43 0.31
C HIS A 94 -0.29 9.88 0.40
N SER A 95 -0.03 10.68 -0.63
CA SER A 95 -0.36 12.12 -0.65
C SER A 95 -1.82 12.42 -0.34
N GLU A 96 -2.75 11.60 -0.83
CA GLU A 96 -4.18 11.74 -0.52
C GLU A 96 -4.46 11.55 0.98
N ARG A 97 -3.77 10.63 1.66
CA ARG A 97 -3.94 10.45 3.10
C ARG A 97 -3.35 11.60 3.91
N ARG A 98 -2.24 12.17 3.47
CA ARG A 98 -1.67 13.38 4.07
C ARG A 98 -2.60 14.57 3.89
N GLN A 99 -3.20 14.72 2.71
CA GLN A 99 -4.06 15.84 2.35
C GLN A 99 -5.45 15.76 3.00
N TYR A 100 -6.09 14.58 2.98
CA TYR A 100 -7.51 14.44 3.36
C TYR A 100 -7.71 13.81 4.73
N PHE A 101 -6.72 13.10 5.28
CA PHE A 101 -6.84 12.35 6.53
C PHE A 101 -5.78 12.73 7.57
N ASN A 102 -5.13 13.89 7.41
CA ASN A 102 -4.15 14.45 8.34
C ASN A 102 -3.00 13.49 8.71
N GLU A 103 -2.59 12.62 7.77
CA GLU A 103 -1.46 11.74 7.99
C GLU A 103 -0.16 12.56 7.99
N THR A 104 0.67 12.41 9.03
CA THR A 104 1.93 13.14 9.23
C THR A 104 3.13 12.21 9.11
N ASP A 105 4.34 12.77 9.10
CA ASP A 105 5.58 12.00 9.06
C ASP A 105 5.71 11.11 10.30
N GLU A 106 5.28 11.59 11.47
CA GLU A 106 5.30 10.82 12.72
C GLU A 106 4.33 9.62 12.65
N THR A 107 3.13 9.82 12.11
CA THR A 107 2.17 8.71 11.95
C THR A 107 2.63 7.72 10.89
N VAL A 108 3.23 8.17 9.80
CA VAL A 108 3.84 7.31 8.78
C VAL A 108 5.01 6.51 9.35
N ASN A 109 5.88 7.13 10.15
CA ASN A 109 6.97 6.44 10.84
C ASN A 109 6.47 5.32 11.75
N LYS A 110 5.44 5.58 12.59
CA LYS A 110 4.83 4.55 13.45
C LYS A 110 4.30 3.37 12.62
N LYS A 111 3.60 3.66 11.53
CA LYS A 111 3.09 2.64 10.61
C LYS A 111 4.22 1.85 9.94
N LEU A 112 5.28 2.53 9.52
CA LEU A 112 6.46 1.89 8.92
C LEU A 112 7.11 0.90 9.88
N LEU A 113 7.41 1.34 11.10
CA LEU A 113 8.02 0.47 12.12
C LEU A 113 7.12 -0.74 12.44
N LYS A 114 5.81 -0.51 12.49
CA LYS A 114 4.84 -1.59 12.70
C LYS A 114 4.79 -2.55 11.51
N ALA A 115 4.76 -2.04 10.28
CA ALA A 115 4.76 -2.87 9.07
C ALA A 115 5.97 -3.81 9.04
N LEU A 116 7.16 -3.28 9.31
CA LEU A 116 8.40 -4.07 9.40
C LEU A 116 8.33 -5.14 10.49
N LYS A 117 7.78 -4.79 11.66
CA LYS A 117 7.64 -5.72 12.79
C LYS A 117 6.72 -6.90 12.48
N VAL A 118 5.69 -6.70 11.68
CA VAL A 118 4.74 -7.76 11.27
C VAL A 118 5.10 -8.36 9.90
N GLU A 119 6.28 -8.05 9.38
CA GLU A 119 6.79 -8.58 8.11
C GLU A 119 5.93 -8.25 6.88
N LEU A 120 5.28 -7.08 6.88
CA LEU A 120 4.72 -6.47 5.68
C LEU A 120 5.81 -5.66 4.98
N ILE A 121 5.82 -5.69 3.65
CA ILE A 121 6.74 -4.90 2.84
C ILE A 121 6.13 -3.51 2.61
N PRO A 122 6.69 -2.43 3.19
CA PRO A 122 6.12 -1.10 3.06
C PRO A 122 6.48 -0.46 1.70
N ILE A 123 5.49 0.18 1.08
CA ILE A 123 5.65 1.11 -0.05
C ILE A 123 5.48 2.52 0.51
N ILE A 124 6.58 3.19 0.80
CA ILE A 124 6.56 4.52 1.40
C ILE A 124 6.43 5.57 0.32
N CYS A 125 5.37 6.38 0.40
CA CYS A 125 5.15 7.49 -0.51
C CYS A 125 5.87 8.75 -0.01
N VAL A 126 6.71 9.32 -0.85
CA VAL A 126 7.41 10.59 -0.63
C VAL A 126 7.13 11.51 -1.80
N GLY A 127 7.07 12.81 -1.55
CA GLY A 127 6.83 13.80 -2.59
C GLY A 127 6.45 15.15 -2.00
N GLU A 128 6.52 16.16 -2.84
CA GLU A 128 6.18 17.54 -2.51
C GLU A 128 4.78 17.94 -3.02
N SER A 129 4.22 19.00 -2.45
CA SER A 129 3.04 19.66 -2.98
C SER A 129 3.41 20.59 -4.17
N LEU A 130 2.39 20.98 -4.96
CA LEU A 130 2.59 21.95 -6.05
C LEU A 130 3.20 23.26 -5.52
N GLU A 131 2.69 23.78 -4.41
CA GLU A 131 3.20 24.98 -3.76
C GLU A 131 4.69 24.87 -3.37
N GLN A 132 5.09 23.71 -2.82
CA GLN A 132 6.49 23.43 -2.46
C GLN A 132 7.39 23.36 -3.69
N ARG A 133 6.90 22.78 -4.79
CA ARG A 133 7.59 22.75 -6.07
C ARG A 133 7.75 24.16 -6.66
N GLU A 134 6.70 24.98 -6.65
CA GLU A 134 6.73 26.37 -7.13
C GLU A 134 7.68 27.24 -6.30
N LYS A 135 7.82 26.98 -5.00
CA LYS A 135 8.80 27.62 -4.11
C LYS A 135 10.23 27.10 -4.28
N GLY A 136 10.46 26.07 -5.09
CA GLY A 136 11.79 25.48 -5.34
C GLY A 136 12.38 24.69 -4.18
N ILE A 137 11.57 24.28 -3.17
CA ILE A 137 12.01 23.56 -1.96
C ILE A 137 11.76 22.05 -2.02
N GLN A 138 11.39 21.51 -3.18
CA GLN A 138 11.03 20.08 -3.35
C GLN A 138 12.13 19.12 -2.90
N LYS A 139 13.40 19.48 -3.08
CA LYS A 139 14.53 18.62 -2.66
C LYS A 139 14.58 18.47 -1.14
N ASP A 140 14.43 19.57 -0.42
CA ASP A 140 14.49 19.58 1.04
C ASP A 140 13.29 18.81 1.62
N VAL A 141 12.10 18.98 1.03
CA VAL A 141 10.89 18.25 1.40
C VAL A 141 11.08 16.74 1.23
N VAL A 142 11.52 16.29 0.05
CA VAL A 142 11.72 14.86 -0.22
C VAL A 142 12.82 14.26 0.66
N LEU A 143 13.92 14.99 0.89
CA LEU A 143 14.99 14.54 1.79
C LEU A 143 14.50 14.42 3.23
N SER A 144 13.68 15.35 3.72
CA SER A 144 13.07 15.24 5.05
C SER A 144 12.19 13.99 5.17
N LEU A 145 11.36 13.71 4.17
CA LEU A 145 10.48 12.53 4.15
C LEU A 145 11.26 11.20 4.13
N ILE A 146 12.40 11.14 3.44
CA ILE A 146 13.24 9.94 3.40
C ILE A 146 13.85 9.62 4.78
N HIS A 147 14.00 10.61 5.65
CA HIS A 147 14.52 10.42 7.01
C HIS A 147 13.47 9.99 8.05
N ILE A 148 12.24 9.74 7.62
CA ILE A 148 11.23 9.15 8.48
C ILE A 148 11.65 7.73 8.89
#